data_9346448f8bce4e12bf6f106fe1bc3d5d
#
_entry.id   9346448f8bce4e12bf6f106fe1bc3d5d
#
_cell.length_a   1.000
_cell.length_b   1.000
_cell.length_c   1.000
_cell.angle_alpha   90.00
_cell.angle_beta   90.00
_cell.angle_gamma   90.00
#
_symmetry.space_group_name_H-M   'P 1'
#
loop_
_entity.id
_entity.type
_entity.pdbx_description
1 polymer ?
#
loop_
_entity_poly.entity_id
_entity_poly.type
_entity_poly.pdbx_seq_one_letter_code
_entity_poly.pdbx_strand_id
1 'polypeptide(L)'
;MASASTAKSERKLAKYTAKRLAAARGEKVPLTVAGWVRFTLRAFGIVLLLLAFVPLHYIYRIFAYGSPFPMLFLRFTAWIVGARIKIVGTPLRRDVFFISNHISWVDILSMAGASGTAFVAKQELSEVPVIGWLCGLNRTVFVKRENRMGVAEQINALREALQDNWSVTVFPEGTVTDGHSLLPFKSSMISVLEPPPAGVMVQPVVLDYGENAEDIAWIGEESGLHNAMRVMARKGSFRLSLHYLEPFSPVDYRGRKAVAAKAREEIERQLRLEKMFRKK
;
A
#
# COMPACT_ATOMS: atom_id res chain seq x y z
N MET A 1 -13.94 10.71 -41.77
CA MET A 1 -13.76 11.39 -40.47
C MET A 1 -13.32 10.48 -39.30
N ALA A 2 -13.60 9.17 -39.34
CA ALA A 2 -13.16 8.21 -38.30
C ALA A 2 -11.63 8.03 -38.20
N SER A 3 -10.88 8.09 -39.32
CA SER A 3 -9.44 7.80 -39.33
C SER A 3 -8.54 8.81 -38.59
N ALA A 4 -8.89 10.10 -38.62
CA ALA A 4 -8.08 11.14 -37.97
C ALA A 4 -8.21 11.12 -36.44
N SER A 5 -9.39 10.75 -35.92
CA SER A 5 -9.63 10.59 -34.46
C SER A 5 -8.88 9.38 -33.92
N THR A 6 -8.87 8.27 -34.65
CA THR A 6 -8.16 7.04 -34.29
C THR A 6 -6.64 7.26 -34.26
N ALA A 7 -6.08 7.86 -35.31
CA ALA A 7 -4.66 8.18 -35.40
C ALA A 7 -4.19 9.14 -34.26
N LYS A 8 -5.03 10.12 -33.88
CA LYS A 8 -4.75 11.03 -32.75
C LYS A 8 -4.77 10.29 -31.40
N SER A 9 -5.68 9.34 -31.24
CA SER A 9 -5.77 8.49 -30.04
C SER A 9 -4.56 7.57 -29.93
N GLU A 10 -4.17 6.90 -31.00
CA GLU A 10 -3.00 6.02 -31.06
C GLU A 10 -1.69 6.76 -30.76
N ARG A 11 -1.50 7.95 -31.34
CA ARG A 11 -0.33 8.81 -31.03
C ARG A 11 -0.28 9.23 -29.56
N LYS A 12 -1.44 9.50 -28.95
CA LYS A 12 -1.54 9.86 -27.53
C LYS A 12 -1.19 8.67 -26.65
N LEU A 13 -1.66 7.48 -26.98
CA LEU A 13 -1.36 6.24 -26.26
C LEU A 13 0.12 5.90 -26.37
N ALA A 14 0.71 5.94 -27.58
CA ALA A 14 2.13 5.68 -27.78
C ALA A 14 3.02 6.65 -26.99
N LYS A 15 2.69 7.95 -26.98
CA LYS A 15 3.40 8.97 -26.18
C LYS A 15 3.27 8.74 -24.69
N TYR A 16 2.12 8.26 -24.24
CA TYR A 16 1.88 7.89 -22.84
C TYR A 16 2.74 6.69 -22.42
N THR A 17 2.70 5.61 -23.21
CA THR A 17 3.49 4.40 -22.98
C THR A 17 5.00 4.71 -22.96
N ALA A 18 5.48 5.54 -23.90
CA ALA A 18 6.87 5.96 -23.92
C ALA A 18 7.30 6.68 -22.64
N LYS A 19 6.44 7.57 -22.09
CA LYS A 19 6.71 8.25 -20.81
C LYS A 19 6.76 7.29 -19.62
N ARG A 20 5.90 6.28 -19.62
CA ARG A 20 5.90 5.26 -18.56
C ARG A 20 7.17 4.41 -18.62
N LEU A 21 7.58 4.00 -19.79
CA LEU A 21 8.82 3.27 -20.00
C LEU A 21 10.05 4.10 -19.61
N ALA A 22 10.08 5.40 -19.94
CA ALA A 22 11.13 6.31 -19.51
C ALA A 22 11.21 6.41 -17.98
N ALA A 23 10.06 6.61 -17.32
CA ALA A 23 10.02 6.62 -15.85
C ALA A 23 10.50 5.30 -15.24
N ALA A 24 10.09 4.14 -15.77
CA ALA A 24 10.53 2.83 -15.32
C ALA A 24 12.04 2.58 -15.50
N ARG A 25 12.70 3.30 -16.42
CA ARG A 25 14.18 3.31 -16.58
C ARG A 25 14.89 4.30 -15.64
N GLY A 26 14.16 4.97 -14.75
CA GLY A 26 14.72 6.00 -13.88
C GLY A 26 14.90 7.37 -14.53
N GLU A 27 14.44 7.55 -15.78
CA GLU A 27 14.51 8.83 -16.47
C GLU A 27 13.51 9.83 -15.86
N LYS A 28 13.94 11.09 -15.68
CA LYS A 28 13.07 12.15 -15.18
C LYS A 28 12.07 12.59 -16.25
N VAL A 29 10.81 12.19 -16.11
CA VAL A 29 9.74 12.65 -17.01
C VAL A 29 9.23 14.01 -16.53
N PRO A 30 9.38 15.08 -17.33
CA PRO A 30 8.97 16.41 -16.91
C PRO A 30 7.44 16.51 -16.75
N LEU A 31 7.00 17.17 -15.70
CA LEU A 31 5.60 17.49 -15.48
C LEU A 31 5.18 18.67 -16.38
N THR A 32 3.94 18.64 -16.83
CA THR A 32 3.32 19.79 -17.48
C THR A 32 3.03 20.90 -16.45
N VAL A 33 2.84 22.15 -16.88
CA VAL A 33 2.43 23.26 -15.99
C VAL A 33 1.19 22.87 -15.18
N ALA A 34 0.16 22.33 -15.84
CA ALA A 34 -1.03 21.84 -15.15
C ALA A 34 -0.76 20.65 -14.19
N GLY A 35 0.28 19.85 -14.47
CA GLY A 35 0.78 18.81 -13.57
C GLY A 35 1.39 19.39 -12.31
N TRP A 36 2.23 20.40 -12.45
CA TRP A 36 2.83 21.13 -11.33
C TRP A 36 1.77 21.78 -10.44
N VAL A 37 0.78 22.44 -11.04
CA VAL A 37 -0.34 23.04 -10.27
C VAL A 37 -1.06 21.97 -9.44
N ARG A 38 -1.42 20.82 -10.04
CA ARG A 38 -2.08 19.74 -9.30
C ARG A 38 -1.21 19.16 -8.18
N PHE A 39 0.08 18.94 -8.46
CA PHE A 39 1.03 18.47 -7.46
C PHE A 39 1.09 19.45 -6.28
N THR A 40 1.29 20.74 -6.55
CA THR A 40 1.40 21.78 -5.50
C THR A 40 0.11 21.87 -4.67
N LEU A 41 -1.05 21.88 -5.31
CA LEU A 41 -2.34 21.93 -4.59
C LEU A 41 -2.55 20.70 -3.70
N ARG A 42 -2.20 19.49 -4.18
CA ARG A 42 -2.29 18.26 -3.39
C ARG A 42 -1.29 18.25 -2.24
N ALA A 43 -0.04 18.65 -2.52
CA ALA A 43 0.98 18.75 -1.48
C ALA A 43 0.57 19.74 -0.39
N PHE A 44 0.08 20.93 -0.77
CA PHE A 44 -0.44 21.92 0.15
C PHE A 44 -1.61 21.37 0.99
N GLY A 45 -2.56 20.66 0.36
CA GLY A 45 -3.67 20.01 1.08
C GLY A 45 -3.18 18.97 2.09
N ILE A 46 -2.15 18.19 1.77
CA ILE A 46 -1.55 17.22 2.70
C ILE A 46 -0.87 17.94 3.87
N VAL A 47 -0.17 19.05 3.63
CA VAL A 47 0.44 19.88 4.69
C VAL A 47 -0.65 20.43 5.61
N LEU A 48 -1.75 20.94 5.08
CA LEU A 48 -2.89 21.41 5.90
C LEU A 48 -3.49 20.29 6.76
N LEU A 49 -3.65 19.08 6.19
CA LEU A 49 -4.08 17.93 6.99
C LEU A 49 -3.09 17.60 8.12
N LEU A 50 -1.80 17.67 7.85
CA LEU A 50 -0.75 17.43 8.84
C LEU A 50 -0.86 18.44 10.00
N LEU A 51 -0.96 19.74 9.66
CA LEU A 51 -1.11 20.81 10.63
C LEU A 51 -2.39 20.70 11.47
N ALA A 52 -3.46 20.12 10.93
CA ALA A 52 -4.70 19.89 11.65
C ALA A 52 -4.65 18.61 12.50
N PHE A 53 -4.26 17.48 11.90
CA PHE A 53 -4.41 16.17 12.56
C PHE A 53 -3.30 15.87 13.57
N VAL A 54 -2.10 16.43 13.42
CA VAL A 54 -1.00 16.20 14.37
C VAL A 54 -1.30 16.81 15.75
N PRO A 55 -1.69 18.09 15.88
CA PRO A 55 -2.09 18.62 17.18
C PRO A 55 -3.27 17.86 17.79
N LEU A 56 -4.29 17.53 16.99
CA LEU A 56 -5.44 16.77 17.44
C LEU A 56 -5.05 15.36 17.91
N HIS A 57 -4.07 14.72 17.27
CA HIS A 57 -3.54 13.44 17.72
C HIS A 57 -2.93 13.54 19.12
N TYR A 58 -2.06 14.53 19.37
CA TYR A 58 -1.41 14.69 20.67
C TYR A 58 -2.39 15.12 21.75
N ILE A 59 -3.32 16.02 21.46
CA ILE A 59 -4.39 16.41 22.39
C ILE A 59 -5.24 15.18 22.77
N TYR A 60 -5.66 14.38 21.78
CA TYR A 60 -6.46 13.18 22.04
C TYR A 60 -5.73 12.18 22.94
N ARG A 61 -4.41 12.03 22.74
CA ARG A 61 -3.58 11.11 23.54
C ARG A 61 -3.44 11.49 25.00
N ILE A 62 -3.77 12.71 25.38
CA ILE A 62 -3.83 13.13 26.80
C ILE A 62 -5.01 12.43 27.49
N PHE A 63 -6.11 12.20 26.76
CA PHE A 63 -7.36 11.70 27.32
C PHE A 63 -7.63 10.22 27.05
N ALA A 64 -7.01 9.63 26.01
CA ALA A 64 -7.30 8.26 25.61
C ALA A 64 -6.11 7.55 24.96
N TYR A 65 -6.07 6.21 25.15
CA TYR A 65 -5.15 5.33 24.43
C TYR A 65 -5.70 5.08 23.02
N GLY A 66 -4.83 5.23 22.02
CA GLY A 66 -5.20 4.94 20.62
C GLY A 66 -5.96 6.08 19.94
N SER A 67 -5.25 6.89 19.19
CA SER A 67 -5.83 8.03 18.46
C SER A 67 -6.32 7.61 17.07
N PRO A 68 -7.51 8.06 16.62
CA PRO A 68 -8.01 7.79 15.27
C PRO A 68 -7.35 8.68 14.21
N PHE A 69 -6.65 9.73 14.60
CA PHE A 69 -6.15 10.76 13.69
C PHE A 69 -5.11 10.26 12.69
N PRO A 70 -4.16 9.34 13.02
CA PRO A 70 -3.27 8.77 12.01
C PRO A 70 -4.03 8.04 10.89
N MET A 71 -5.02 7.23 11.24
CA MET A 71 -5.87 6.55 10.26
C MET A 71 -6.64 7.56 9.39
N LEU A 72 -7.25 8.57 9.99
CA LEU A 72 -7.98 9.61 9.27
C LEU A 72 -7.05 10.43 8.37
N PHE A 73 -5.85 10.79 8.85
CA PHE A 73 -4.84 11.48 8.04
C PHE A 73 -4.49 10.68 6.79
N LEU A 74 -4.21 9.38 6.91
CA LEU A 74 -3.86 8.53 5.79
C LEU A 74 -5.03 8.36 4.81
N ARG A 75 -6.26 8.24 5.33
CA ARG A 75 -7.48 8.18 4.53
C ARG A 75 -7.70 9.44 3.69
N PHE A 76 -7.60 10.62 4.32
CA PHE A 76 -7.78 11.89 3.62
C PHE A 76 -6.62 12.18 2.68
N THR A 77 -5.39 11.79 3.04
CA THR A 77 -4.22 11.87 2.14
C THR A 77 -4.44 11.02 0.89
N ALA A 78 -4.91 9.78 1.02
CA ALA A 78 -5.28 8.93 -0.12
C ALA A 78 -6.32 9.62 -1.02
N TRP A 79 -7.34 10.26 -0.42
CA TRP A 79 -8.37 10.99 -1.14
C TRP A 79 -7.82 12.21 -1.89
N ILE A 80 -6.92 13.00 -1.27
CA ILE A 80 -6.24 14.17 -1.90
C ILE A 80 -5.37 13.71 -3.07
N VAL A 81 -4.63 12.62 -2.92
CA VAL A 81 -3.81 12.02 -3.98
C VAL A 81 -4.67 11.57 -5.17
N GLY A 82 -5.94 11.31 -4.94
CA GLY A 82 -6.93 10.97 -5.95
C GLY A 82 -7.50 9.57 -5.84
N ALA A 83 -7.10 8.78 -4.82
CA ALA A 83 -7.65 7.44 -4.62
C ALA A 83 -9.12 7.52 -4.17
N ARG A 84 -9.99 6.79 -4.87
CA ARG A 84 -11.39 6.57 -4.50
C ARG A 84 -11.51 5.12 -4.08
N ILE A 85 -11.39 4.91 -2.77
CA ILE A 85 -11.32 3.59 -2.16
C ILE A 85 -12.71 2.97 -2.14
N LYS A 86 -12.82 1.75 -2.69
CA LYS A 86 -13.97 0.87 -2.57
C LYS A 86 -13.58 -0.33 -1.71
N ILE A 87 -14.24 -0.52 -0.58
CA ILE A 87 -14.05 -1.70 0.27
C ILE A 87 -15.02 -2.77 -0.20
N VAL A 88 -14.50 -3.98 -0.41
CA VAL A 88 -15.25 -5.20 -0.75
C VAL A 88 -14.89 -6.26 0.29
N GLY A 89 -15.89 -6.89 0.87
CA GLY A 89 -15.73 -7.75 2.04
C GLY A 89 -15.63 -6.96 3.35
N THR A 90 -15.36 -7.65 4.44
CA THR A 90 -15.32 -7.06 5.79
C THR A 90 -13.90 -7.15 6.35
N PRO A 91 -13.22 -6.01 6.58
CA PRO A 91 -11.91 -6.03 7.23
C PRO A 91 -12.06 -6.42 8.71
N LEU A 92 -11.26 -7.36 9.16
CA LEU A 92 -11.05 -7.59 10.57
C LEU A 92 -10.38 -6.35 11.21
N ARG A 93 -10.71 -6.05 12.45
CA ARG A 93 -10.25 -4.83 13.12
C ARG A 93 -9.08 -5.04 14.07
N ARG A 94 -8.98 -6.24 14.64
CA ARG A 94 -8.02 -6.61 15.68
C ARG A 94 -7.55 -8.04 15.46
N ASP A 95 -6.42 -8.37 16.03
CA ASP A 95 -5.86 -9.73 16.01
C ASP A 95 -5.75 -10.29 14.59
N VAL A 96 -5.36 -9.44 13.64
CA VAL A 96 -5.28 -9.81 12.23
C VAL A 96 -3.96 -9.45 11.60
N PHE A 97 -3.44 -10.41 10.85
CA PHE A 97 -2.29 -10.24 10.00
C PHE A 97 -2.75 -10.19 8.54
N PHE A 98 -2.77 -8.99 7.97
CA PHE A 98 -3.13 -8.81 6.57
C PHE A 98 -1.94 -9.17 5.67
N ILE A 99 -2.21 -9.99 4.66
CA ILE A 99 -1.26 -10.32 3.59
C ILE A 99 -1.82 -9.77 2.29
N SER A 100 -1.05 -8.90 1.61
CA SER A 100 -1.54 -8.20 0.42
C SER A 100 -0.50 -8.16 -0.70
N ASN A 101 -0.97 -8.04 -1.95
CA ASN A 101 -0.13 -7.62 -3.08
C ASN A 101 0.29 -6.15 -2.94
N HIS A 102 1.34 -5.73 -3.66
CA HIS A 102 1.92 -4.39 -3.55
C HIS A 102 2.18 -3.76 -4.91
N ILE A 103 1.65 -2.57 -5.14
CA ILE A 103 1.68 -1.89 -6.45
C ILE A 103 2.29 -0.50 -6.31
N SER A 104 2.00 0.21 -5.20
CA SER A 104 2.36 1.60 -5.03
C SER A 104 2.44 1.99 -3.54
N TRP A 105 3.10 3.10 -3.24
CA TRP A 105 3.05 3.72 -1.91
C TRP A 105 1.62 4.14 -1.52
N VAL A 106 0.72 4.31 -2.49
CA VAL A 106 -0.70 4.61 -2.26
C VAL A 106 -1.41 3.45 -1.54
N ASP A 107 -0.90 2.22 -1.65
CA ASP A 107 -1.41 1.04 -0.95
C ASP A 107 -1.38 1.24 0.56
N ILE A 108 -0.29 1.82 1.06
CA ILE A 108 -0.08 2.12 2.48
C ILE A 108 -1.14 3.11 2.98
N LEU A 109 -1.33 4.23 2.25
CA LEU A 109 -2.33 5.23 2.59
C LEU A 109 -3.74 4.63 2.63
N SER A 110 -4.03 3.78 1.63
CA SER A 110 -5.36 3.21 1.43
C SER A 110 -5.68 2.13 2.44
N MET A 111 -4.77 1.20 2.69
CA MET A 111 -4.93 0.13 3.67
C MET A 111 -5.05 0.70 5.08
N ALA A 112 -4.11 1.56 5.51
CA ALA A 112 -4.18 2.18 6.83
C ALA A 112 -5.40 3.08 6.97
N GLY A 113 -5.74 3.86 5.94
CA GLY A 113 -6.94 4.70 5.94
C GLY A 113 -8.25 3.93 5.99
N ALA A 114 -8.28 2.66 5.56
CA ALA A 114 -9.45 1.80 5.58
C ALA A 114 -9.58 0.98 6.88
N SER A 115 -8.46 0.42 7.39
CA SER A 115 -8.46 -0.54 8.50
C SER A 115 -7.73 -0.07 9.76
N GLY A 116 -6.94 1.01 9.69
CA GLY A 116 -6.09 1.45 10.78
C GLY A 116 -4.86 0.55 11.02
N THR A 117 -4.52 -0.30 10.05
CA THR A 117 -3.44 -1.27 10.16
C THR A 117 -2.06 -0.60 10.27
N ALA A 118 -1.18 -1.20 11.07
CA ALA A 118 0.24 -0.93 11.04
C ALA A 118 0.92 -1.64 9.86
N PHE A 119 2.16 -1.28 9.56
CA PHE A 119 2.92 -1.89 8.47
C PHE A 119 4.28 -2.40 8.92
N VAL A 120 4.83 -3.29 8.11
CA VAL A 120 6.24 -3.66 8.15
C VAL A 120 6.98 -2.89 7.06
N ALA A 121 7.91 -2.04 7.42
CA ALA A 121 8.67 -1.20 6.52
C ALA A 121 10.19 -1.44 6.63
N LYS A 122 10.93 -1.02 5.62
CA LYS A 122 12.39 -1.05 5.66
C LYS A 122 12.92 -0.04 6.67
N GLN A 123 14.00 -0.41 7.40
CA GLN A 123 14.64 0.46 8.40
C GLN A 123 15.05 1.82 7.84
N GLU A 124 15.49 1.88 6.59
CA GLU A 124 15.94 3.11 5.95
C GLU A 124 14.84 4.17 5.85
N LEU A 125 13.57 3.75 5.86
CA LEU A 125 12.43 4.69 5.90
C LEU A 125 12.32 5.42 7.25
N SER A 126 12.81 4.84 8.33
CA SER A 126 12.84 5.50 9.64
C SER A 126 13.80 6.69 9.67
N GLU A 127 14.82 6.67 8.82
CA GLU A 127 15.86 7.69 8.73
C GLU A 127 15.44 8.89 7.87
N VAL A 128 14.37 8.74 7.08
CA VAL A 128 13.83 9.85 6.27
C VAL A 128 13.03 10.80 7.17
N PRO A 129 13.49 12.06 7.34
CA PRO A 129 12.78 13.03 8.15
C PRO A 129 11.31 13.15 7.77
N VAL A 130 10.44 13.42 8.72
CA VAL A 130 8.97 13.48 8.57
C VAL A 130 8.35 12.13 8.24
N ILE A 131 8.85 11.38 7.24
CA ILE A 131 8.28 10.07 6.86
C ILE A 131 8.48 9.06 8.00
N GLY A 132 9.69 8.93 8.53
CA GLY A 132 9.98 8.04 9.66
C GLY A 132 9.13 8.37 10.88
N TRP A 133 8.98 9.66 11.19
CA TRP A 133 8.12 10.12 12.27
C TRP A 133 6.62 9.79 12.02
N LEU A 134 6.11 10.03 10.80
CA LEU A 134 4.74 9.67 10.43
C LEU A 134 4.49 8.15 10.48
N CYS A 135 5.48 7.37 10.06
CA CYS A 135 5.46 5.91 10.20
C CYS A 135 5.36 5.50 11.68
N GLY A 136 6.09 6.19 12.58
CA GLY A 136 5.99 5.99 14.02
C GLY A 136 4.60 6.29 14.57
N LEU A 137 3.95 7.37 14.11
CA LEU A 137 2.56 7.68 14.49
C LEU A 137 1.57 6.59 14.05
N ASN A 138 1.84 5.93 12.91
CA ASN A 138 1.06 4.78 12.42
C ASN A 138 1.57 3.44 12.98
N ARG A 139 2.48 3.43 13.98
CA ARG A 139 3.02 2.23 14.62
C ARG A 139 3.70 1.26 13.65
N THR A 140 4.32 1.78 12.61
CA THR A 140 5.05 0.99 11.62
C THR A 140 6.22 0.28 12.28
N VAL A 141 6.33 -1.02 12.05
CA VAL A 141 7.45 -1.85 12.51
C VAL A 141 8.56 -1.79 11.46
N PHE A 142 9.72 -1.25 11.84
CA PHE A 142 10.86 -1.17 10.94
C PHE A 142 11.71 -2.43 11.00
N VAL A 143 12.12 -2.94 9.84
CA VAL A 143 12.90 -4.18 9.71
C VAL A 143 14.15 -3.97 8.87
N LYS A 144 15.30 -4.47 9.36
CA LYS A 144 16.57 -4.53 8.62
C LYS A 144 16.63 -5.85 7.84
N ARG A 145 16.56 -5.79 6.52
CA ARG A 145 16.52 -6.99 5.67
C ARG A 145 17.85 -7.78 5.63
N GLU A 146 18.97 -7.12 5.87
CA GLU A 146 20.31 -7.68 5.72
C GLU A 146 20.87 -8.30 7.01
N ASN A 147 20.30 -7.99 8.16
CA ASN A 147 20.79 -8.47 9.44
C ASN A 147 20.06 -9.73 9.88
N ARG A 148 20.65 -10.90 9.63
CA ARG A 148 20.12 -12.21 10.07
C ARG A 148 20.03 -12.31 11.59
N MET A 149 20.86 -11.61 12.36
CA MET A 149 20.83 -11.59 13.82
C MET A 149 19.65 -10.74 14.37
N GLY A 150 19.21 -9.72 13.64
CA GLY A 150 18.06 -8.89 14.02
C GLY A 150 16.68 -9.48 13.68
N VAL A 151 16.61 -10.68 13.08
CA VAL A 151 15.33 -11.32 12.71
C VAL A 151 14.48 -11.63 13.95
N ALA A 152 15.09 -12.07 15.06
CA ALA A 152 14.38 -12.37 16.28
C ALA A 152 13.78 -11.09 16.92
N GLU A 153 14.50 -9.99 16.91
CA GLU A 153 14.01 -8.68 17.41
C GLU A 153 12.85 -8.18 16.55
N GLN A 154 12.93 -8.32 15.23
CA GLN A 154 11.87 -7.95 14.30
C GLN A 154 10.61 -8.79 14.49
N ILE A 155 10.76 -10.10 14.71
CA ILE A 155 9.65 -10.99 15.03
C ILE A 155 9.02 -10.60 16.37
N ASN A 156 9.82 -10.24 17.37
CA ASN A 156 9.30 -9.81 18.67
C ASN A 156 8.53 -8.49 18.56
N ALA A 157 9.08 -7.50 17.84
CA ALA A 157 8.38 -6.23 17.61
C ALA A 157 7.02 -6.42 16.88
N LEU A 158 6.97 -7.35 15.92
CA LEU A 158 5.72 -7.72 15.24
C LEU A 158 4.75 -8.44 16.18
N ARG A 159 5.26 -9.31 17.06
CA ARG A 159 4.44 -9.98 18.09
C ARG A 159 3.86 -9.00 19.08
N GLU A 160 4.64 -8.05 19.54
CA GLU A 160 4.18 -6.98 20.43
C GLU A 160 3.08 -6.15 19.77
N ALA A 161 3.28 -5.75 18.49
CA ALA A 161 2.27 -5.02 17.75
C ALA A 161 0.95 -5.82 17.60
N LEU A 162 1.02 -7.14 17.44
CA LEU A 162 -0.16 -8.02 17.39
C LEU A 162 -0.76 -8.30 18.77
N GLN A 163 0.06 -8.42 19.83
CA GLN A 163 -0.42 -8.61 21.20
C GLN A 163 -1.19 -7.42 21.74
N ASP A 164 -0.86 -6.21 21.28
CA ASP A 164 -1.62 -4.99 21.59
C ASP A 164 -2.99 -4.91 20.88
N ASN A 165 -3.47 -6.01 20.33
CA ASN A 165 -4.73 -6.13 19.56
C ASN A 165 -4.75 -5.27 18.29
N TRP A 166 -3.62 -5.12 17.60
CA TRP A 166 -3.53 -4.35 16.37
C TRP A 166 -3.62 -5.24 15.14
N SER A 167 -3.99 -4.62 14.06
CA SER A 167 -3.83 -5.23 12.75
C SER A 167 -2.48 -4.83 12.15
N VAL A 168 -1.80 -5.79 11.53
CA VAL A 168 -0.53 -5.57 10.86
C VAL A 168 -0.64 -6.02 9.40
N THR A 169 -0.20 -5.18 8.47
CA THR A 169 -0.14 -5.51 7.04
C THR A 169 1.28 -5.76 6.59
N VAL A 170 1.44 -6.83 5.83
CA VAL A 170 2.68 -7.20 5.17
C VAL A 170 2.44 -7.33 3.66
N PHE A 171 3.44 -6.89 2.89
CA PHE A 171 3.53 -7.11 1.45
C PHE A 171 4.63 -8.14 1.16
N PRO A 172 4.32 -9.45 1.15
CA PRO A 172 5.35 -10.49 1.13
C PRO A 172 6.10 -10.62 -0.19
N GLU A 173 5.67 -9.93 -1.24
CA GLU A 173 6.44 -9.76 -2.47
C GLU A 173 7.77 -9.06 -2.21
N GLY A 174 7.82 -8.20 -1.19
CA GLY A 174 9.01 -7.48 -0.77
C GLY A 174 9.43 -6.36 -1.72
N THR A 175 8.67 -6.13 -2.76
CA THR A 175 8.78 -5.00 -3.70
C THR A 175 7.41 -4.75 -4.33
N VAL A 176 7.27 -3.64 -5.03
CA VAL A 176 6.07 -3.28 -5.78
C VAL A 176 6.06 -3.94 -7.14
N THR A 177 4.86 -4.13 -7.70
CA THR A 177 4.63 -4.73 -9.03
C THR A 177 3.84 -3.78 -9.93
N ASP A 178 3.63 -4.21 -11.19
CA ASP A 178 2.81 -3.50 -12.17
C ASP A 178 1.29 -3.62 -11.93
N GLY A 179 0.88 -4.43 -10.93
CA GLY A 179 -0.52 -4.74 -10.65
C GLY A 179 -1.15 -5.78 -11.59
N HIS A 180 -0.40 -6.31 -12.56
CA HIS A 180 -0.85 -7.35 -13.48
C HIS A 180 -0.34 -8.73 -13.12
N SER A 181 0.77 -8.80 -12.41
CA SER A 181 1.42 -10.02 -11.96
C SER A 181 1.59 -10.01 -10.45
N LEU A 182 1.67 -11.19 -9.85
CA LEU A 182 1.95 -11.41 -8.45
C LEU A 182 3.31 -12.11 -8.32
N LEU A 183 4.26 -11.47 -7.64
CA LEU A 183 5.56 -12.06 -7.40
C LEU A 183 5.50 -13.19 -6.35
N PRO A 184 6.52 -14.05 -6.29
CA PRO A 184 6.62 -15.04 -5.23
C PRO A 184 6.62 -14.41 -3.84
N PHE A 185 5.84 -14.98 -2.92
CA PHE A 185 5.77 -14.53 -1.54
C PHE A 185 6.99 -15.00 -0.75
N LYS A 186 7.72 -14.06 -0.14
CA LYS A 186 8.84 -14.34 0.75
C LYS A 186 8.32 -14.72 2.13
N SER A 187 8.32 -16.02 2.43
CA SER A 187 7.80 -16.53 3.71
C SER A 187 8.55 -15.99 4.95
N SER A 188 9.77 -15.48 4.77
CA SER A 188 10.50 -14.79 5.85
C SER A 188 9.77 -13.54 6.37
N MET A 189 8.97 -12.86 5.54
CA MET A 189 8.22 -11.67 5.95
C MET A 189 7.00 -11.99 6.83
N ILE A 190 6.61 -13.26 6.90
CA ILE A 190 5.52 -13.76 7.73
C ILE A 190 6.00 -14.72 8.82
N SER A 191 7.29 -14.64 9.18
CA SER A 191 7.91 -15.48 10.20
C SER A 191 7.33 -15.27 11.61
N VAL A 192 6.68 -14.14 11.87
CA VAL A 192 5.93 -13.88 13.12
C VAL A 192 4.80 -14.89 13.34
N LEU A 193 4.31 -15.53 12.27
CA LEU A 193 3.27 -16.55 12.35
C LEU A 193 3.86 -17.98 12.55
N GLU A 194 5.11 -18.09 13.01
CA GLU A 194 5.76 -19.37 13.29
C GLU A 194 6.54 -19.32 14.62
N PRO A 195 5.98 -19.75 15.77
CA PRO A 195 4.57 -20.10 15.94
C PRO A 195 3.65 -18.86 15.89
N PRO A 196 2.41 -19.00 15.43
CA PRO A 196 1.48 -17.88 15.37
C PRO A 196 1.09 -17.43 16.78
N PRO A 197 0.93 -16.10 17.01
CA PRO A 197 0.37 -15.62 18.26
C PRO A 197 -1.08 -16.11 18.46
N ALA A 198 -1.47 -16.33 19.73
CA ALA A 198 -2.79 -16.84 20.05
C ALA A 198 -3.90 -15.87 19.56
N GLY A 199 -4.94 -16.42 18.93
CA GLY A 199 -6.10 -15.66 18.46
C GLY A 199 -5.88 -14.87 17.17
N VAL A 200 -4.66 -14.80 16.64
CA VAL A 200 -4.37 -14.04 15.41
C VAL A 200 -4.90 -14.80 14.19
N MET A 201 -5.67 -14.08 13.38
CA MET A 201 -6.15 -14.54 12.07
C MET A 201 -5.30 -13.98 10.93
N VAL A 202 -5.23 -14.68 9.82
CA VAL A 202 -4.66 -14.16 8.56
C VAL A 202 -5.80 -13.80 7.65
N GLN A 203 -5.81 -12.55 7.15
CA GLN A 203 -6.78 -12.12 6.15
C GLN A 203 -6.05 -11.65 4.88
N PRO A 204 -6.18 -12.40 3.77
CA PRO A 204 -5.64 -11.95 2.48
C PRO A 204 -6.41 -10.73 1.97
N VAL A 205 -5.68 -9.79 1.37
CA VAL A 205 -6.27 -8.56 0.81
C VAL A 205 -5.76 -8.36 -0.62
N VAL A 206 -6.67 -8.05 -1.54
CA VAL A 206 -6.31 -7.69 -2.91
C VAL A 206 -6.48 -6.19 -3.12
N LEU A 207 -5.40 -5.56 -3.54
CA LEU A 207 -5.37 -4.18 -3.99
C LEU A 207 -5.54 -4.18 -5.51
N ASP A 208 -6.68 -3.64 -5.98
CA ASP A 208 -7.02 -3.63 -7.39
C ASP A 208 -7.28 -2.20 -7.88
N TYR A 209 -6.35 -1.68 -8.68
CA TYR A 209 -6.42 -0.36 -9.32
C TYR A 209 -7.16 -0.37 -10.67
N GLY A 210 -7.60 -1.52 -11.13
CA GLY A 210 -8.23 -1.63 -12.44
C GLY A 210 -7.32 -1.20 -13.57
N GLU A 211 -7.88 -0.45 -14.51
CA GLU A 211 -7.16 0.14 -15.64
C GLU A 211 -6.13 1.22 -15.21
N ASN A 212 -6.21 1.69 -13.95
CA ASN A 212 -5.28 2.70 -13.46
C ASN A 212 -3.98 2.10 -12.91
N ALA A 213 -3.85 0.77 -12.86
CA ALA A 213 -2.67 0.12 -12.29
C ALA A 213 -1.37 0.62 -12.93
N GLU A 214 -1.31 0.66 -14.27
CA GLU A 214 -0.14 1.15 -15.00
C GLU A 214 0.23 2.60 -14.65
N ASP A 215 -0.78 3.47 -14.42
CA ASP A 215 -0.58 4.87 -14.06
C ASP A 215 -0.02 5.06 -12.66
N ILE A 216 -0.41 4.20 -11.75
CA ILE A 216 -0.14 4.34 -10.31
C ILE A 216 1.07 3.52 -9.90
N ALA A 217 1.31 2.38 -10.55
CA ALA A 217 2.37 1.46 -10.20
C ALA A 217 3.75 2.16 -10.12
N TRP A 218 4.53 1.74 -9.13
CA TRP A 218 5.91 2.18 -8.97
C TRP A 218 6.83 1.03 -9.35
N ILE A 219 7.34 1.07 -10.57
CA ILE A 219 8.09 -0.05 -11.18
C ILE A 219 9.48 0.37 -11.68
N GLY A 220 10.37 -0.61 -11.80
CA GLY A 220 11.72 -0.44 -12.35
C GLY A 220 12.59 0.46 -11.47
N GLU A 221 13.38 1.31 -12.11
CA GLU A 221 14.34 2.23 -11.49
C GLU A 221 13.73 3.61 -11.16
N GLU A 222 12.41 3.76 -11.27
CA GLU A 222 11.74 5.02 -10.91
C GLU A 222 11.98 5.34 -9.44
N SER A 223 12.52 6.54 -9.13
CA SER A 223 12.69 6.93 -7.73
C SER A 223 11.35 7.17 -7.05
N GLY A 224 11.25 6.88 -5.74
CA GLY A 224 10.01 7.08 -4.97
C GLY A 224 9.48 8.50 -5.04
N LEU A 225 10.37 9.51 -4.99
CA LEU A 225 9.99 10.91 -5.12
C LEU A 225 9.40 11.20 -6.51
N HIS A 226 10.03 10.70 -7.58
CA HIS A 226 9.54 10.91 -8.94
C HIS A 226 8.18 10.23 -9.16
N ASN A 227 8.01 9.00 -8.65
CA ASN A 227 6.72 8.32 -8.67
C ASN A 227 5.65 9.12 -7.91
N ALA A 228 5.96 9.59 -6.72
CA ALA A 228 5.03 10.41 -5.92
C ALA A 228 4.62 11.70 -6.66
N MET A 229 5.59 12.41 -7.26
CA MET A 229 5.31 13.59 -8.06
C MET A 229 4.42 13.28 -9.26
N ARG A 230 4.67 12.19 -9.97
CA ARG A 230 3.91 11.75 -11.14
C ARG A 230 2.48 11.38 -10.77
N VAL A 231 2.28 10.60 -9.72
CA VAL A 231 0.95 10.22 -9.21
C VAL A 231 0.18 11.44 -8.72
N MET A 232 0.83 12.34 -7.96
CA MET A 232 0.19 13.56 -7.46
C MET A 232 -0.07 14.60 -8.57
N ALA A 233 0.68 14.59 -9.68
CA ALA A 233 0.43 15.45 -10.84
C ALA A 233 -0.68 14.91 -11.78
N ARG A 234 -1.16 13.69 -11.55
CA ARG A 234 -2.16 13.02 -12.39
C ARG A 234 -3.48 13.81 -12.46
N LYS A 235 -4.12 13.83 -13.62
CA LYS A 235 -5.45 14.42 -13.81
C LYS A 235 -6.53 13.50 -13.22
N GLY A 236 -7.46 14.09 -12.48
CA GLY A 236 -8.63 13.41 -11.94
C GLY A 236 -8.33 12.49 -10.74
N SER A 237 -9.24 11.61 -10.46
CA SER A 237 -9.16 10.56 -9.45
C SER A 237 -9.05 9.18 -10.11
N PHE A 238 -8.77 8.17 -9.30
CA PHE A 238 -8.72 6.76 -9.73
C PHE A 238 -9.39 5.87 -8.70
N ARG A 239 -10.02 4.80 -9.16
CA ARG A 239 -10.61 3.80 -8.27
C ARG A 239 -9.52 2.87 -7.76
N LEU A 240 -9.61 2.53 -6.48
CA LEU A 240 -8.85 1.47 -5.84
C LEU A 240 -9.83 0.60 -5.05
N SER A 241 -9.97 -0.65 -5.43
CA SER A 241 -10.76 -1.62 -4.69
C SER A 241 -9.88 -2.40 -3.72
N LEU A 242 -10.27 -2.41 -2.45
CA LEU A 242 -9.67 -3.21 -1.39
C LEU A 242 -10.58 -4.41 -1.16
N HIS A 243 -10.20 -5.59 -1.63
CA HIS A 243 -10.94 -6.83 -1.43
C HIS A 243 -10.38 -7.55 -0.21
N TYR A 244 -11.08 -7.47 0.91
CA TYR A 244 -10.80 -8.24 2.10
C TYR A 244 -11.42 -9.63 1.92
N LEU A 245 -10.56 -10.64 1.74
CA LEU A 245 -10.98 -12.00 1.48
C LEU A 245 -11.32 -12.71 2.79
N GLU A 246 -11.79 -13.96 2.69
CA GLU A 246 -12.14 -14.76 3.86
C GLU A 246 -10.91 -14.97 4.74
N PRO A 247 -10.97 -14.64 6.04
CA PRO A 247 -9.87 -14.87 6.95
C PRO A 247 -9.73 -16.35 7.28
N PHE A 248 -8.50 -16.77 7.61
CA PHE A 248 -8.21 -18.13 8.04
C PHE A 248 -7.26 -18.16 9.23
N SER A 249 -7.32 -19.24 10.01
CA SER A 249 -6.44 -19.43 11.16
C SER A 249 -5.07 -19.95 10.70
N PRO A 250 -3.95 -19.27 11.06
CA PRO A 250 -2.62 -19.76 10.70
C PRO A 250 -2.24 -21.08 11.38
N VAL A 251 -2.90 -21.46 12.49
CA VAL A 251 -2.63 -22.73 13.19
C VAL A 251 -3.10 -23.96 12.38
N ASP A 252 -4.02 -23.76 11.43
CA ASP A 252 -4.50 -24.83 10.55
C ASP A 252 -3.48 -25.23 9.46
N TYR A 253 -2.37 -24.49 9.38
CA TYR A 253 -1.33 -24.67 8.36
C TYR A 253 0.03 -24.99 8.97
N ARG A 254 0.77 -25.92 8.34
CA ARG A 254 2.08 -26.34 8.82
C ARG A 254 3.16 -25.31 8.48
N GLY A 255 3.31 -24.30 9.37
CA GLY A 255 4.35 -23.29 9.30
C GLY A 255 4.11 -22.20 8.26
N ARG A 256 4.95 -21.17 8.32
CA ARG A 256 4.84 -19.95 7.50
C ARG A 256 4.79 -20.15 5.99
N LYS A 257 5.43 -21.20 5.46
CA LYS A 257 5.41 -21.49 4.02
C LYS A 257 4.01 -21.88 3.54
N ALA A 258 3.31 -22.70 4.31
CA ALA A 258 1.94 -23.12 3.99
C ALA A 258 0.96 -21.92 4.12
N VAL A 259 1.11 -21.09 5.16
CA VAL A 259 0.35 -19.84 5.31
C VAL A 259 0.57 -18.89 4.12
N ALA A 260 1.84 -18.69 3.69
CA ALA A 260 2.16 -17.88 2.52
C ALA A 260 1.54 -18.40 1.23
N ALA A 261 1.61 -19.72 1.02
CA ALA A 261 1.03 -20.38 -0.16
C ALA A 261 -0.48 -20.21 -0.19
N LYS A 262 -1.17 -20.43 0.93
CA LYS A 262 -2.62 -20.24 1.05
C LYS A 262 -3.04 -18.80 0.76
N ALA A 263 -2.40 -17.83 1.40
CA ALA A 263 -2.72 -16.43 1.17
C ALA A 263 -2.48 -16.01 -0.29
N ARG A 264 -1.39 -16.50 -0.90
CA ARG A 264 -1.07 -16.24 -2.30
C ARG A 264 -2.11 -16.83 -3.24
N GLU A 265 -2.53 -18.06 -3.02
CA GLU A 265 -3.56 -18.75 -3.80
C GLU A 265 -4.87 -17.94 -3.82
N GLU A 266 -5.33 -17.49 -2.66
CA GLU A 266 -6.56 -16.70 -2.52
C GLU A 266 -6.45 -15.36 -3.27
N ILE A 267 -5.32 -14.67 -3.13
CA ILE A 267 -5.07 -13.41 -3.82
C ILE A 267 -5.03 -13.62 -5.34
N GLU A 268 -4.33 -14.65 -5.83
CA GLU A 268 -4.29 -14.97 -7.26
C GLU A 268 -5.68 -15.31 -7.81
N ARG A 269 -6.47 -16.08 -7.08
CA ARG A 269 -7.83 -16.43 -7.45
C ARG A 269 -8.69 -15.17 -7.63
N GLN A 270 -8.65 -14.25 -6.67
CA GLN A 270 -9.41 -13.00 -6.74
C GLN A 270 -8.94 -12.10 -7.89
N LEU A 271 -7.63 -11.96 -8.09
CA LEU A 271 -7.08 -11.18 -9.21
C LEU A 271 -7.52 -11.72 -10.57
N ARG A 272 -7.62 -13.06 -10.73
CA ARG A 272 -8.12 -13.68 -11.97
C ARG A 272 -9.60 -13.36 -12.18
N LEU A 273 -10.43 -13.41 -11.15
CA LEU A 273 -11.84 -13.06 -11.19
C LEU A 273 -12.02 -11.60 -11.62
N GLU A 274 -11.31 -10.66 -11.02
CA GLU A 274 -11.38 -9.24 -11.38
C GLU A 274 -10.98 -8.98 -12.83
N LYS A 275 -9.96 -9.68 -13.35
CA LYS A 275 -9.57 -9.60 -14.77
C LYS A 275 -10.65 -10.15 -15.71
N MET A 276 -11.34 -11.22 -15.34
CA MET A 276 -12.44 -11.78 -16.12
C MET A 276 -13.64 -10.83 -16.19
N PHE A 277 -14.00 -10.19 -15.07
CA PHE A 277 -15.11 -9.24 -15.02
C PHE A 277 -14.84 -7.97 -15.84
N ARG A 278 -13.58 -7.54 -15.98
CA ARG A 278 -13.22 -6.37 -16.80
C ARG A 278 -13.24 -6.63 -18.31
N LYS A 279 -13.13 -7.88 -18.74
CA LYS A 279 -13.15 -8.25 -20.18
C LYS A 279 -14.57 -8.39 -20.74
N LYS A 280 -15.59 -8.39 -19.89
CA LYS A 280 -17.00 -8.36 -20.24
C LYS A 280 -17.53 -6.92 -20.26
#